data_fcf5691deb4c8c9edc22ec40f4773b5b
#
_entry.id   fcf5691deb4c8c9edc22ec40f4773b5b
#
_cell.length_a   1.000
_cell.length_b   1.000
_cell.length_c   1.000
_cell.angle_alpha   90.00
_cell.angle_beta   90.00
_cell.angle_gamma   90.00
#
_symmetry.space_group_name_H-M   'P 1'
#
loop_
_entity.id
_entity.type
_entity.pdbx_description
1 polymer ?
#
loop_
_entity_poly.entity_id
_entity_poly.type
_entity_poly.pdbx_seq_one_letter_code
_entity_poly.pdbx_strand_id
1 'polypeptide(L)'
;MKLILYSKGVKAIGEDLHVTTEKAQEIYDSVMKAFPDMHQWLQDVQNFAKKNGYIDGFYGRRRRLPELLLDDYEFTFGKEYNEASQEFYKEDFINRLSHSKRTEKQQIINYAQKHNITIIDNTGKKAKALREVANSIIQGSSADICKIALNSIYRDEVMRKYDAKLVMSIHD
;
A
#
# COMPACT_ATOMS: atom_id res chain seq x y z
N MET A 1 -2.21 12.42 -14.32
CA MET A 1 -2.77 12.53 -12.95
C MET A 1 -3.18 11.19 -12.35
N LYS A 2 -3.86 10.27 -13.07
CA LYS A 2 -4.17 8.91 -12.56
C LYS A 2 -2.97 8.17 -11.95
N LEU A 3 -1.82 8.18 -12.59
CA LEU A 3 -0.60 7.47 -12.17
C LEU A 3 -0.11 7.86 -10.76
N ILE A 4 -0.20 9.14 -10.41
CA ILE A 4 0.28 9.67 -9.13
C ILE A 4 -0.75 9.39 -8.03
N LEU A 5 -2.04 9.55 -8.29
CA LEU A 5 -3.12 9.22 -7.35
C LEU A 5 -3.14 7.73 -6.96
N TYR A 6 -2.74 6.83 -7.87
CA TYR A 6 -2.62 5.40 -7.59
C TYR A 6 -1.30 5.02 -6.91
N SER A 7 -0.56 6.00 -6.37
CA SER A 7 0.69 5.80 -5.64
C SER A 7 1.71 4.93 -6.39
N LYS A 8 1.75 5.03 -7.73
CA LYS A 8 2.81 4.42 -8.50
C LYS A 8 4.15 5.05 -8.13
N GLY A 9 5.16 4.22 -7.93
CA GLY A 9 6.52 4.71 -7.71
C GLY A 9 7.06 5.44 -8.94
N VAL A 10 7.98 6.38 -8.73
CA VAL A 10 8.58 7.20 -9.80
C VAL A 10 9.13 6.37 -10.97
N LYS A 11 9.74 5.23 -10.67
CA LYS A 11 10.24 4.30 -11.71
C LYS A 11 9.11 3.81 -12.62
N ALA A 12 7.99 3.37 -12.05
CA ALA A 12 6.83 2.90 -12.82
C ALA A 12 6.15 4.04 -13.61
N ILE A 13 6.21 5.27 -13.10
CA ILE A 13 5.78 6.46 -13.84
C ILE A 13 6.69 6.69 -15.06
N GLY A 14 7.99 6.54 -14.89
CA GLY A 14 8.96 6.66 -15.98
C GLY A 14 8.74 5.62 -17.08
N GLU A 15 8.48 4.37 -16.70
CA GLU A 15 8.18 3.28 -17.62
C GLU A 15 6.88 3.54 -18.41
N ASP A 16 5.80 3.98 -17.73
CA ASP A 16 4.51 4.28 -18.37
C ASP A 16 4.57 5.49 -19.32
N LEU A 17 5.38 6.49 -19.00
CA LEU A 17 5.53 7.72 -19.79
C LEU A 17 6.67 7.65 -20.81
N HIS A 18 7.41 6.54 -20.83
CA HIS A 18 8.59 6.36 -21.68
C HIS A 18 9.65 7.47 -21.48
N VAL A 19 9.89 7.87 -20.23
CA VAL A 19 10.88 8.86 -19.86
C VAL A 19 11.87 8.32 -18.84
N THR A 20 12.99 9.02 -18.64
CA THR A 20 13.99 8.62 -17.63
C THR A 20 13.43 8.78 -16.22
N THR A 21 14.03 8.09 -15.26
CA THR A 21 13.60 8.15 -13.85
C THR A 21 13.72 9.58 -13.28
N GLU A 22 14.76 10.32 -13.68
CA GLU A 22 15.00 11.71 -13.29
C GLU A 22 13.85 12.60 -13.80
N LYS A 23 13.46 12.41 -15.06
CA LYS A 23 12.34 13.18 -15.65
C LYS A 23 11.00 12.82 -15.02
N ALA A 24 10.79 11.56 -14.70
CA ALA A 24 9.62 11.09 -13.96
C ALA A 24 9.56 11.69 -12.54
N GLN A 25 10.70 11.86 -11.88
CA GLN A 25 10.79 12.54 -10.57
C GLN A 25 10.42 14.02 -10.70
N GLU A 26 10.95 14.74 -11.68
CA GLU A 26 10.60 16.14 -11.94
C GLU A 26 9.08 16.33 -12.17
N ILE A 27 8.47 15.41 -12.94
CA ILE A 27 7.03 15.44 -13.21
C ILE A 27 6.26 15.20 -11.90
N TYR A 28 6.66 14.19 -11.10
CA TYR A 28 6.05 13.89 -9.82
C TYR A 28 6.09 15.10 -8.87
N ASP A 29 7.27 15.70 -8.71
CA ASP A 29 7.48 16.86 -7.82
C ASP A 29 6.70 18.08 -8.27
N SER A 30 6.62 18.30 -9.59
CA SER A 30 5.83 19.40 -10.19
C SER A 30 4.34 19.25 -9.90
N VAL A 31 3.80 18.01 -9.99
CA VAL A 31 2.39 17.73 -9.67
C VAL A 31 2.13 17.90 -8.17
N MET A 32 3.01 17.39 -7.32
CA MET A 32 2.86 17.53 -5.86
C MET A 32 2.92 19.00 -5.42
N LYS A 33 3.75 19.81 -6.09
CA LYS A 33 3.83 21.25 -5.86
C LYS A 33 2.59 22.00 -6.37
N ALA A 34 2.01 21.56 -7.48
CA ALA A 34 0.81 22.17 -8.04
C ALA A 34 -0.46 21.85 -7.22
N PHE A 35 -0.47 20.76 -6.48
CA PHE A 35 -1.61 20.30 -5.68
C PHE A 35 -1.20 19.99 -4.22
N PRO A 36 -0.87 21.02 -3.43
CA PRO A 36 -0.33 20.82 -2.07
C PRO A 36 -1.33 20.14 -1.13
N ASP A 37 -2.62 20.44 -1.23
CA ASP A 37 -3.66 19.82 -0.42
C ASP A 37 -3.79 18.31 -0.71
N MET A 38 -3.66 17.92 -1.98
CA MET A 38 -3.63 16.51 -2.37
C MET A 38 -2.40 15.81 -1.79
N HIS A 39 -1.24 16.46 -1.84
CA HIS A 39 -0.02 15.91 -1.26
C HIS A 39 -0.17 15.71 0.25
N GLN A 40 -0.67 16.72 0.96
CA GLN A 40 -0.91 16.63 2.39
C GLN A 40 -1.90 15.51 2.72
N TRP A 41 -3.02 15.44 2.00
CA TRP A 41 -3.99 14.37 2.18
C TRP A 41 -3.39 12.97 1.98
N LEU A 42 -2.57 12.77 0.95
CA LEU A 42 -1.88 11.50 0.72
C LEU A 42 -0.98 11.10 1.90
N GLN A 43 -0.24 12.07 2.47
CA GLN A 43 0.60 11.84 3.64
C GLN A 43 -0.23 11.49 4.87
N ASP A 44 -1.31 12.22 5.12
CA ASP A 44 -2.18 12.04 6.28
C ASP A 44 -2.84 10.66 6.28
N VAL A 45 -3.41 10.24 5.14
CA VAL A 45 -4.05 8.92 5.04
C VAL A 45 -3.05 7.77 5.15
N GLN A 46 -1.84 7.94 4.62
CA GLN A 46 -0.77 6.96 4.77
C GLN A 46 -0.28 6.86 6.22
N ASN A 47 -0.10 7.99 6.89
CA ASN A 47 0.31 8.02 8.30
C ASN A 47 -0.76 7.41 9.21
N PHE A 48 -2.03 7.73 8.95
CA PHE A 48 -3.15 7.11 9.65
C PHE A 48 -3.15 5.58 9.47
N ALA A 49 -3.01 5.11 8.23
CA ALA A 49 -3.00 3.68 7.92
C ALA A 49 -1.82 2.95 8.57
N LYS A 50 -0.62 3.54 8.56
CA LYS A 50 0.57 2.99 9.25
C LYS A 50 0.34 2.82 10.75
N LYS A 51 -0.34 3.79 11.38
CA LYS A 51 -0.60 3.76 12.82
C LYS A 51 -1.68 2.75 13.21
N ASN A 52 -2.74 2.61 12.38
CA ASN A 52 -3.95 1.90 12.75
C ASN A 52 -4.12 0.55 12.04
N GLY A 53 -3.40 0.27 10.96
CA GLY A 53 -3.54 -0.95 10.17
C GLY A 53 -4.84 -1.03 9.36
N TYR A 54 -5.51 0.09 9.14
CA TYR A 54 -6.71 0.18 8.32
C TYR A 54 -6.92 1.59 7.79
N ILE A 55 -7.85 1.72 6.85
CA ILE A 55 -8.35 3.00 6.34
C ILE A 55 -9.85 2.90 6.10
N ASP A 56 -10.59 3.98 6.32
CA ASP A 56 -12.02 4.07 6.05
C ASP A 56 -12.25 4.88 4.77
N GLY A 57 -13.16 4.40 3.91
CA GLY A 57 -13.66 5.13 2.74
C GLY A 57 -14.65 6.22 3.15
N PHE A 58 -15.07 7.07 2.21
CA PHE A 58 -15.98 8.21 2.47
C PHE A 58 -17.35 7.79 3.06
N TYR A 59 -17.78 6.56 2.83
CA TYR A 59 -19.04 6.01 3.36
C TYR A 59 -18.82 5.06 4.54
N GLY A 60 -17.67 5.15 5.22
CA GLY A 60 -17.35 4.37 6.41
C GLY A 60 -16.98 2.91 6.17
N ARG A 61 -16.81 2.49 4.91
CA ARG A 61 -16.32 1.14 4.62
C ARG A 61 -14.85 1.03 5.01
N ARG A 62 -14.56 0.09 5.90
CA ARG A 62 -13.20 -0.18 6.38
C ARG A 62 -12.44 -1.15 5.48
N ARG A 63 -11.26 -0.74 5.03
CA ARG A 63 -10.24 -1.59 4.42
C ARG A 63 -9.16 -1.87 5.45
N ARG A 64 -8.97 -3.14 5.83
CA ARG A 64 -7.90 -3.57 6.73
C ARG A 64 -6.61 -3.77 5.93
N LEU A 65 -5.50 -3.32 6.50
CA LEU A 65 -4.14 -3.39 5.94
C LEU A 65 -3.19 -3.83 7.06
N PRO A 66 -3.36 -5.07 7.58
CA PRO A 66 -2.58 -5.55 8.73
C PRO A 66 -1.07 -5.58 8.43
N GLU A 67 -0.69 -5.67 7.16
CA GLU A 67 0.71 -5.67 6.72
C GLU A 67 1.45 -4.39 7.14
N LEU A 68 0.75 -3.28 7.34
CA LEU A 68 1.35 -2.02 7.78
C LEU A 68 1.79 -2.04 9.25
N LEU A 69 1.23 -2.94 10.06
CA LEU A 69 1.56 -3.11 11.48
C LEU A 69 2.69 -4.10 11.72
N LEU A 70 3.11 -4.84 10.69
CA LEU A 70 4.22 -5.78 10.81
C LEU A 70 5.53 -5.03 11.06
N ASP A 71 6.45 -5.65 11.77
CA ASP A 71 7.84 -5.20 11.80
C ASP A 71 8.47 -5.32 10.41
N ASP A 72 9.41 -4.45 10.09
CA ASP A 72 10.11 -4.47 8.80
C ASP A 72 10.84 -5.79 8.58
N TYR A 73 11.39 -6.33 9.68
CA TYR A 73 12.06 -7.63 9.71
C TYR A 73 11.61 -8.41 10.93
N GLU A 74 11.13 -9.64 10.73
CA GLU A 74 10.81 -10.58 11.79
C GLU A 74 11.94 -11.60 11.90
N PHE A 75 12.34 -11.92 13.13
CA PHE A 75 13.46 -12.82 13.42
C PHE A 75 12.97 -14.04 14.21
N THR A 76 13.40 -15.22 13.77
CA THR A 76 13.25 -16.46 14.53
C THR A 76 14.64 -17.07 14.74
N PHE A 77 15.02 -17.28 15.98
CA PHE A 77 16.34 -17.79 16.36
C PHE A 77 16.28 -19.28 16.72
N GLY A 78 17.36 -20.00 16.43
CA GLY A 78 17.57 -21.34 16.91
C GLY A 78 17.68 -21.39 18.45
N LYS A 79 17.52 -22.59 19.02
CA LYS A 79 17.50 -22.81 20.48
C LYS A 79 18.84 -22.49 21.17
N GLU A 80 19.90 -22.38 20.41
CA GLU A 80 21.26 -22.06 20.87
C GLU A 80 21.45 -20.59 21.25
N TYR A 81 20.52 -19.71 20.83
CA TYR A 81 20.62 -18.27 21.08
C TYR A 81 19.89 -17.89 22.37
N ASN A 82 20.61 -17.30 23.33
CA ASN A 82 20.00 -16.65 24.50
C ASN A 82 19.49 -15.24 24.17
N GLU A 83 18.71 -14.64 25.05
CA GLU A 83 18.08 -13.33 24.83
C GLU A 83 19.08 -12.22 24.45
N ALA A 84 20.23 -12.16 25.15
CA ALA A 84 21.25 -11.16 24.86
C ALA A 84 21.88 -11.33 23.46
N SER A 85 22.10 -12.59 23.05
CA SER A 85 22.59 -12.90 21.70
C SER A 85 21.54 -12.56 20.64
N GLN A 86 20.28 -12.86 20.89
CA GLN A 86 19.19 -12.53 19.97
C GLN A 86 19.07 -11.01 19.74
N GLU A 87 19.16 -10.20 20.81
CA GLU A 87 19.09 -8.75 20.71
C GLU A 87 20.28 -8.20 19.90
N PHE A 88 21.51 -8.65 20.19
CA PHE A 88 22.70 -8.28 19.46
C PHE A 88 22.59 -8.59 17.96
N TYR A 89 22.17 -9.80 17.59
CA TYR A 89 22.01 -10.18 16.19
C TYR A 89 20.87 -9.46 15.49
N LYS A 90 19.76 -9.17 16.19
CA LYS A 90 18.67 -8.34 15.63
C LYS A 90 19.17 -6.96 15.23
N GLU A 91 19.86 -6.27 16.13
CA GLU A 91 20.40 -4.93 15.86
C GLU A 91 21.39 -4.95 14.69
N ASP A 92 22.33 -5.90 14.66
CA ASP A 92 23.31 -6.04 13.56
C ASP A 92 22.62 -6.28 12.22
N PHE A 93 21.70 -7.25 12.16
CA PHE A 93 21.00 -7.57 10.92
C PHE A 93 20.07 -6.44 10.47
N ILE A 94 19.35 -5.77 11.35
CA ILE A 94 18.50 -4.62 11.01
C ILE A 94 19.35 -3.51 10.40
N ASN A 95 20.50 -3.19 11.02
CA ASN A 95 21.40 -2.17 10.52
C ASN A 95 21.92 -2.53 9.12
N ARG A 96 22.40 -3.74 8.91
CA ARG A 96 22.90 -4.22 7.62
C ARG A 96 21.79 -4.23 6.55
N LEU A 97 20.62 -4.76 6.85
CA LEU A 97 19.50 -4.85 5.93
C LEU A 97 18.94 -3.48 5.54
N SER A 98 18.92 -2.51 6.46
CA SER A 98 18.42 -1.16 6.20
C SER A 98 19.27 -0.38 5.21
N HIS A 99 20.59 -0.65 5.17
CA HIS A 99 21.53 0.04 4.29
C HIS A 99 21.86 -0.74 3.00
N SER A 100 21.31 -1.95 2.83
CA SER A 100 21.65 -2.84 1.71
C SER A 100 20.68 -2.72 0.53
N LYS A 101 21.20 -2.91 -0.68
CA LYS A 101 20.41 -3.06 -1.89
C LYS A 101 19.69 -4.42 -1.89
N ARG A 102 18.65 -4.56 -2.71
CA ARG A 102 17.80 -5.77 -2.75
C ARG A 102 18.58 -7.08 -2.93
N THR A 103 19.61 -7.09 -3.77
CA THR A 103 20.47 -8.25 -4.00
C THR A 103 21.31 -8.61 -2.78
N GLU A 104 21.83 -7.61 -2.10
CA GLU A 104 22.64 -7.76 -0.88
C GLU A 104 21.79 -8.24 0.29
N LYS A 105 20.54 -7.75 0.40
CA LYS A 105 19.57 -8.22 1.42
C LYS A 105 19.39 -9.73 1.35
N GLN A 106 19.22 -10.28 0.15
CA GLN A 106 19.07 -11.73 -0.01
C GLN A 106 20.30 -12.51 0.46
N GLN A 107 21.51 -11.97 0.22
CA GLN A 107 22.75 -12.58 0.70
C GLN A 107 22.83 -12.58 2.23
N ILE A 108 22.42 -11.47 2.87
CA ILE A 108 22.38 -11.35 4.34
C ILE A 108 21.37 -12.34 4.93
N ILE A 109 20.17 -12.47 4.35
CA ILE A 109 19.14 -13.42 4.78
C ILE A 109 19.64 -14.86 4.65
N ASN A 110 20.27 -15.20 3.53
CA ASN A 110 20.86 -16.53 3.32
C ASN A 110 22.00 -16.83 4.29
N TYR A 111 22.80 -15.82 4.65
CA TYR A 111 23.85 -15.94 5.66
C TYR A 111 23.24 -16.22 7.05
N ALA A 112 22.23 -15.45 7.46
CA ALA A 112 21.53 -15.64 8.72
C ALA A 112 20.93 -17.06 8.82
N GLN A 113 20.32 -17.55 7.73
CA GLN A 113 19.73 -18.89 7.68
C GLN A 113 20.74 -20.02 7.90
N LYS A 114 21.98 -19.87 7.41
CA LYS A 114 23.08 -20.82 7.68
C LYS A 114 23.47 -20.87 9.14
N HIS A 115 23.15 -19.83 9.90
CA HIS A 115 23.39 -19.73 11.34
C HIS A 115 22.12 -19.94 12.17
N ASN A 116 21.12 -20.68 11.65
CA ASN A 116 19.84 -20.97 12.33
C ASN A 116 19.07 -19.70 12.75
N ILE A 117 19.21 -18.61 12.00
CA ILE A 117 18.45 -17.37 12.18
C ILE A 117 17.58 -17.19 10.93
N THR A 118 16.27 -17.27 11.10
CA THR A 118 15.32 -17.01 10.01
C THR A 118 14.91 -15.54 10.05
N ILE A 119 15.05 -14.84 8.93
CA ILE A 119 14.65 -13.44 8.77
C ILE A 119 13.55 -13.37 7.71
N ILE A 120 12.41 -12.78 8.08
CA ILE A 120 11.31 -12.49 7.16
C ILE A 120 11.36 -11.00 6.85
N ASP A 121 11.59 -10.64 5.58
CA ASP A 121 11.54 -9.25 5.10
C ASP A 121 10.11 -8.87 4.73
N ASN A 122 9.49 -8.04 5.53
CA ASN A 122 8.14 -7.51 5.31
C ASN A 122 8.12 -6.15 4.61
N THR A 123 9.27 -5.54 4.34
CA THR A 123 9.36 -4.18 3.75
C THR A 123 8.62 -4.09 2.41
N GLY A 124 8.71 -5.13 1.59
CA GLY A 124 7.99 -5.20 0.31
C GLY A 124 6.46 -5.26 0.47
N LYS A 125 5.97 -6.05 1.45
CA LYS A 125 4.53 -6.16 1.77
C LYS A 125 4.00 -4.83 2.29
N LYS A 126 4.71 -4.19 3.22
CA LYS A 126 4.37 -2.86 3.78
C LYS A 126 4.35 -1.80 2.68
N ALA A 127 5.35 -1.75 1.82
CA ALA A 127 5.41 -0.82 0.71
C ALA A 127 4.26 -1.02 -0.29
N LYS A 128 3.84 -2.26 -0.54
CA LYS A 128 2.66 -2.58 -1.36
C LYS A 128 1.39 -2.08 -0.68
N ALA A 129 1.15 -2.44 0.57
CA ALA A 129 -0.02 -2.02 1.33
C ALA A 129 -0.12 -0.49 1.41
N LEU A 130 1.01 0.21 1.60
CA LEU A 130 1.04 1.67 1.64
C LEU A 130 0.60 2.32 0.33
N ARG A 131 0.96 1.73 -0.82
CA ARG A 131 0.47 2.19 -2.14
C ARG A 131 -1.04 1.96 -2.32
N GLU A 132 -1.58 0.94 -1.67
CA GLU A 132 -3.01 0.62 -1.76
C GLU A 132 -3.90 1.55 -0.92
N VAL A 133 -3.35 2.31 0.04
CA VAL A 133 -4.12 3.18 0.96
C VAL A 133 -5.01 4.16 0.22
N ALA A 134 -4.41 5.09 -0.55
CA ALA A 134 -5.17 6.12 -1.27
C ALA A 134 -6.11 5.51 -2.31
N ASN A 135 -5.63 4.48 -3.02
CA ASN A 135 -6.42 3.76 -4.01
C ASN A 135 -7.67 3.10 -3.37
N SER A 136 -7.53 2.52 -2.19
CA SER A 136 -8.64 1.90 -1.45
C SER A 136 -9.72 2.92 -1.07
N ILE A 137 -9.35 4.15 -0.70
CA ILE A 137 -10.32 5.21 -0.41
C ILE A 137 -11.07 5.60 -1.68
N ILE A 138 -10.34 5.92 -2.75
CA ILE A 138 -10.91 6.43 -4.00
C ILE A 138 -11.79 5.36 -4.68
N GLN A 139 -11.23 4.18 -4.94
CA GLN A 139 -11.96 3.11 -5.62
C GLN A 139 -13.07 2.51 -4.75
N GLY A 140 -12.82 2.35 -3.44
CA GLY A 140 -13.81 1.86 -2.50
C GLY A 140 -15.01 2.79 -2.41
N SER A 141 -14.78 4.09 -2.30
CA SER A 141 -15.86 5.10 -2.25
C SER A 141 -16.60 5.21 -3.57
N SER A 142 -15.91 5.11 -4.70
CA SER A 142 -16.55 5.05 -6.03
C SER A 142 -17.47 3.84 -6.16
N ALA A 143 -17.02 2.67 -5.73
CA ALA A 143 -17.85 1.46 -5.70
C ALA A 143 -19.07 1.60 -4.77
N ASP A 144 -18.96 2.33 -3.66
CA ASP A 144 -20.07 2.59 -2.75
C ASP A 144 -21.09 3.55 -3.39
N ILE A 145 -20.65 4.58 -4.11
CA ILE A 145 -21.53 5.46 -4.90
C ILE A 145 -22.33 4.64 -5.92
N CYS A 146 -21.65 3.77 -6.68
CA CYS A 146 -22.32 2.89 -7.64
C CYS A 146 -23.39 2.01 -6.95
N LYS A 147 -23.08 1.41 -5.82
CA LYS A 147 -24.03 0.57 -5.06
C LYS A 147 -25.24 1.36 -4.54
N ILE A 148 -24.99 2.59 -4.05
CA ILE A 148 -26.07 3.48 -3.61
C ILE A 148 -27.00 3.81 -4.79
N ALA A 149 -26.42 4.17 -5.93
CA ALA A 149 -27.17 4.46 -7.14
C ALA A 149 -28.00 3.25 -7.63
N LEU A 150 -27.39 2.05 -7.66
CA LEU A 150 -28.08 0.81 -8.02
C LEU A 150 -29.26 0.51 -7.08
N ASN A 151 -29.05 0.69 -5.77
CA ASN A 151 -30.11 0.52 -4.77
C ASN A 151 -31.25 1.55 -4.94
N SER A 152 -30.89 2.80 -5.28
CA SER A 152 -31.89 3.85 -5.55
C SER A 152 -32.74 3.52 -6.77
N ILE A 153 -32.11 3.10 -7.86
CA ILE A 153 -32.81 2.65 -9.09
C ILE A 153 -33.72 1.47 -8.78
N TYR A 154 -33.24 0.46 -8.04
CA TYR A 154 -34.06 -0.71 -7.67
C TYR A 154 -35.32 -0.36 -6.84
N ARG A 155 -35.23 0.67 -6.00
CA ARG A 155 -36.30 1.14 -5.11
C ARG A 155 -37.20 2.19 -5.77
N ASP A 156 -36.85 2.70 -6.94
CA ASP A 156 -37.59 3.77 -7.63
C ASP A 156 -38.98 3.28 -8.06
N GLU A 157 -39.99 4.03 -7.69
CA GLU A 157 -41.41 3.68 -7.97
C GLU A 157 -41.74 3.79 -9.46
N VAL A 158 -41.10 4.72 -10.18
CA VAL A 158 -41.28 4.88 -11.62
C VAL A 158 -40.74 3.65 -12.36
N MET A 159 -39.55 3.19 -11.99
CA MET A 159 -38.96 1.99 -12.55
C MET A 159 -39.83 0.75 -12.31
N ARG A 160 -40.40 0.62 -11.11
CA ARG A 160 -41.34 -0.46 -10.77
C ARG A 160 -42.65 -0.40 -11.58
N LYS A 161 -43.18 0.79 -11.77
CA LYS A 161 -44.41 1.00 -12.57
C LYS A 161 -44.26 0.53 -14.02
N TYR A 162 -43.06 0.66 -14.58
CA TYR A 162 -42.74 0.20 -15.94
C TYR A 162 -42.14 -1.21 -16.00
N ASP A 163 -42.14 -1.97 -14.90
CA ASP A 163 -41.51 -3.29 -14.76
C ASP A 163 -40.03 -3.27 -15.24
N ALA A 164 -39.35 -2.13 -15.10
CA ALA A 164 -37.97 -1.98 -15.49
C ALA A 164 -37.05 -2.69 -14.47
N LYS A 165 -36.16 -3.53 -14.95
CA LYS A 165 -35.26 -4.34 -14.12
C LYS A 165 -33.80 -4.01 -14.44
N LEU A 166 -33.02 -3.80 -13.38
CA LEU A 166 -31.58 -3.71 -13.51
C LEU A 166 -31.04 -5.12 -13.72
N VAL A 167 -30.49 -5.40 -14.90
CA VAL A 167 -30.00 -6.72 -15.27
C VAL A 167 -28.53 -6.88 -14.99
N MET A 168 -27.70 -5.85 -15.30
CA MET A 168 -26.27 -5.92 -15.19
C MET A 168 -25.66 -4.52 -15.10
N SER A 169 -24.58 -4.40 -14.35
CA SER A 169 -23.68 -3.24 -14.38
C SER A 169 -22.41 -3.63 -15.14
N ILE A 170 -22.08 -2.92 -16.20
CA ILE A 170 -20.87 -3.13 -17.00
C ILE A 170 -19.88 -2.04 -16.63
N HIS A 171 -18.65 -2.45 -16.35
CA HIS A 171 -17.53 -1.57 -16.06
C HIS A 171 -16.56 -1.61 -17.25
N ASP A 172 -16.15 -0.42 -17.74
CA ASP A 172 -15.13 -0.27 -18.79
C ASP A 172 -13.71 -0.42 -18.22
#